data_5e9d59525148ffae972b6cf793f87bf4
#
_entry.id   5e9d59525148ffae972b6cf793f87bf4
#
_cell.length_a   1.000
_cell.length_b   1.000
_cell.length_c   1.000
_cell.angle_alpha   90.00
_cell.angle_beta   90.00
_cell.angle_gamma   90.00
#
_symmetry.space_group_name_H-M   'P 1'
#
loop_
_entity.id
_entity.type
_entity.pdbx_description
1 polymer ?
#
loop_
_entity_poly.entity_id
_entity_poly.type
_entity_poly.pdbx_seq_one_letter_code
_entity_poly.pdbx_strand_id
1 'polypeptide(L)'
;AQSQSAKTAHNAEWTDEREQIVMYLPQATRGRKLFDEYASSELRTHWVASGGTHQNLCPHSTLGCRNTCLGYAGILGIPGGSASRAMLARYVMYCLYPAMFWLVIDDEITKAKRRVGKCDKILVVRINGTSDIVVPEWLLRKHSDVEFQDYTKRPLVMSG
;
A
#
# COMPACT_ATOMS: atom_id res chain seq x y z
N ALA A 1 26.69 17.88 -13.27
CA ALA A 1 26.09 16.60 -13.63
C ALA A 1 25.93 15.77 -12.37
N GLN A 2 24.70 15.60 -11.89
CA GLN A 2 24.40 14.70 -10.77
C GLN A 2 24.49 13.27 -11.30
N SER A 3 25.39 12.47 -10.73
CA SER A 3 25.44 11.04 -11.01
C SER A 3 24.15 10.39 -10.47
N GLN A 4 23.30 9.92 -11.36
CA GLN A 4 22.18 9.06 -10.95
C GLN A 4 22.76 7.80 -10.30
N SER A 5 22.27 7.44 -9.12
CA SER A 5 22.64 6.17 -8.50
C SER A 5 22.20 5.01 -9.41
N ALA A 6 22.96 3.91 -9.41
CA ALA A 6 22.62 2.71 -10.20
C ALA A 6 21.18 2.22 -9.96
N LYS A 7 20.64 2.43 -8.75
CA LYS A 7 19.28 2.12 -8.38
C LYS A 7 18.25 3.03 -9.06
N THR A 8 18.57 4.30 -9.28
CA THR A 8 17.72 5.27 -9.97
C THR A 8 17.74 5.02 -11.48
N ALA A 9 18.90 4.64 -12.04
CA ALA A 9 19.02 4.23 -13.46
C ALA A 9 18.21 2.97 -13.75
N HIS A 10 18.27 1.94 -12.88
CA HIS A 10 17.49 0.72 -13.05
C HIS A 10 15.98 0.96 -12.93
N ASN A 11 15.55 1.87 -12.05
CA ASN A 11 14.14 2.28 -12.00
C ASN A 11 13.73 3.12 -13.23
N ALA A 12 14.65 3.84 -13.86
CA ALA A 12 14.36 4.59 -15.08
C ALA A 12 14.20 3.68 -16.31
N GLU A 13 15.00 2.62 -16.44
CA GLU A 13 14.79 1.59 -17.47
C GLU A 13 13.43 0.89 -17.35
N TRP A 14 12.91 0.74 -16.13
CA TRP A 14 11.59 0.19 -15.88
C TRP A 14 10.45 1.14 -16.27
N THR A 15 10.68 2.44 -16.31
CA THR A 15 9.63 3.44 -16.55
C THR A 15 9.30 3.66 -18.02
N ASP A 16 10.15 3.27 -18.97
CA ASP A 16 9.88 3.49 -20.39
C ASP A 16 8.82 2.53 -20.95
N GLU A 17 8.80 1.28 -20.50
CA GLU A 17 7.82 0.27 -20.95
C GLU A 17 6.73 -0.05 -19.91
N ARG A 18 6.91 0.35 -18.65
CA ARG A 18 6.05 -0.01 -17.52
C ARG A 18 5.67 1.20 -16.69
N GLU A 19 4.41 1.28 -16.31
CA GLU A 19 3.93 2.23 -15.31
C GLU A 19 3.59 1.50 -14.03
N GLN A 20 4.24 1.86 -12.93
CA GLN A 20 4.03 1.23 -11.64
C GLN A 20 3.14 2.08 -10.73
N ILE A 21 2.11 1.44 -10.19
CA ILE A 21 1.33 1.97 -9.06
C ILE A 21 1.76 1.25 -7.80
N VAL A 22 2.13 2.00 -6.79
CA VAL A 22 2.46 1.45 -5.47
C VAL A 22 1.50 2.02 -4.44
N MET A 23 0.77 1.15 -3.76
CA MET A 23 -0.05 1.54 -2.63
C MET A 23 0.76 1.40 -1.34
N TYR A 24 0.79 2.47 -0.55
CA TYR A 24 1.43 2.47 0.75
C TYR A 24 0.37 2.46 1.85
N LEU A 25 0.33 1.35 2.60
CA LEU A 25 -0.40 1.20 3.84
C LEU A 25 0.61 1.24 5.01
N PRO A 26 0.21 1.68 6.19
CA PRO A 26 1.10 1.66 7.33
C PRO A 26 1.41 0.22 7.74
N GLN A 27 2.68 -0.06 7.98
CA GLN A 27 3.14 -1.38 8.43
C GLN A 27 2.84 -1.62 9.91
N ALA A 28 2.70 -2.89 10.28
CA ALA A 28 2.60 -3.37 11.67
C ALA A 28 1.77 -2.43 12.57
N THR A 29 2.40 -1.89 13.62
CA THR A 29 1.75 -1.01 14.61
C THR A 29 1.68 0.47 14.19
N ARG A 30 2.27 0.85 13.04
CA ARG A 30 2.30 2.25 12.62
C ARG A 30 0.91 2.81 12.35
N GLY A 31 -0.03 2.00 11.86
CA GLY A 31 -1.40 2.43 11.63
C GLY A 31 -2.05 2.98 12.89
N ARG A 32 -1.89 2.26 14.02
CA ARG A 32 -2.34 2.73 15.33
C ARG A 32 -1.64 4.03 15.74
N LYS A 33 -0.31 4.10 15.61
CA LYS A 33 0.44 5.33 15.94
C LYS A 33 -0.03 6.54 15.15
N LEU A 34 -0.26 6.38 13.84
CA LEU A 34 -0.78 7.45 12.99
C LEU A 34 -2.19 7.85 13.44
N PHE A 35 -3.03 6.89 13.83
CA PHE A 35 -4.36 7.17 14.34
C PHE A 35 -4.29 7.93 15.67
N ASP A 36 -3.48 7.47 16.61
CA ASP A 36 -3.31 8.09 17.94
C ASP A 36 -2.74 9.52 17.82
N GLU A 37 -1.92 9.79 16.81
CA GLU A 37 -1.25 11.08 16.64
C GLU A 37 -2.07 12.08 15.80
N TYR A 38 -2.72 11.62 14.72
CA TYR A 38 -3.30 12.52 13.70
C TYR A 38 -4.82 12.38 13.51
N ALA A 39 -5.51 11.44 14.17
CA ALA A 39 -6.96 11.35 14.05
C ALA A 39 -7.65 12.53 14.75
N SER A 40 -8.59 13.18 14.06
CA SER A 40 -9.42 14.22 14.66
C SER A 40 -10.38 13.64 15.71
N SER A 41 -10.97 14.50 16.53
CA SER A 41 -11.99 14.13 17.53
C SER A 41 -13.19 13.44 16.88
N GLU A 42 -13.63 13.95 15.75
CA GLU A 42 -14.74 13.37 14.99
C GLU A 42 -14.40 11.98 14.47
N LEU A 43 -13.18 11.80 13.93
CA LEU A 43 -12.73 10.50 13.46
C LEU A 43 -12.61 9.49 14.60
N ARG A 44 -12.12 9.89 15.76
CA ARG A 44 -12.06 9.03 16.97
C ARG A 44 -13.44 8.62 17.45
N THR A 45 -14.38 9.56 17.50
CA THR A 45 -15.77 9.30 17.86
C THR A 45 -16.41 8.33 16.88
N HIS A 46 -16.22 8.56 15.58
CA HIS A 46 -16.72 7.67 14.54
C HIS A 46 -16.09 6.27 14.60
N TRP A 47 -14.77 6.18 14.85
CA TRP A 47 -14.08 4.93 15.04
C TRP A 47 -14.71 4.07 16.14
N VAL A 48 -14.92 4.64 17.31
CA VAL A 48 -15.55 3.96 18.46
C VAL A 48 -16.98 3.55 18.12
N ALA A 49 -17.77 4.47 17.57
CA ALA A 49 -19.18 4.20 17.20
C ALA A 49 -19.31 3.10 16.15
N SER A 50 -18.33 2.96 15.27
CA SER A 50 -18.30 1.92 14.21
C SER A 50 -17.65 0.59 14.66
N GLY A 51 -17.30 0.46 15.93
CA GLY A 51 -16.63 -0.77 16.43
C GLY A 51 -15.22 -0.96 15.91
N GLY A 52 -14.51 0.12 15.62
CA GLY A 52 -13.18 0.09 15.02
C GLY A 52 -12.17 -0.65 15.89
N THR A 53 -11.41 -1.56 15.29
CA THR A 53 -10.32 -2.29 15.93
C THR A 53 -9.03 -2.08 15.16
N HIS A 54 -7.94 -1.83 15.90
CA HIS A 54 -6.63 -1.66 15.29
C HIS A 54 -6.09 -2.98 14.76
N GLN A 55 -5.72 -3.00 13.49
CA GLN A 55 -5.16 -4.19 12.83
C GLN A 55 -3.65 -4.03 12.59
N ASN A 56 -2.95 -5.15 12.71
CA ASN A 56 -1.57 -5.25 12.26
C ASN A 56 -1.56 -5.60 10.77
N LEU A 57 -1.22 -4.64 9.92
CA LEU A 57 -1.19 -4.84 8.46
C LEU A 57 0.08 -5.54 7.97
N CYS A 58 0.95 -5.97 8.87
CA CYS A 58 2.18 -6.71 8.55
C CYS A 58 2.45 -7.80 9.60
N PRO A 59 1.53 -8.78 9.74
CA PRO A 59 1.54 -9.72 10.86
C PRO A 59 2.80 -10.60 10.92
N HIS A 60 3.41 -10.89 9.78
CA HIS A 60 4.61 -11.74 9.67
C HIS A 60 5.93 -10.93 9.65
N SER A 61 5.87 -9.63 9.98
CA SER A 61 7.09 -8.80 10.03
C SER A 61 8.00 -9.18 11.19
N THR A 62 9.27 -9.41 10.90
CA THR A 62 10.33 -9.58 11.92
C THR A 62 10.72 -8.24 12.53
N LEU A 63 11.45 -8.25 13.66
CA LEU A 63 11.98 -7.03 14.27
C LEU A 63 12.92 -6.29 13.29
N GLY A 64 13.81 -7.00 12.61
CA GLY A 64 14.70 -6.42 11.61
C GLY A 64 13.93 -5.75 10.46
N CYS A 65 12.90 -6.42 9.95
CA CYS A 65 12.05 -5.85 8.92
C CYS A 65 11.36 -4.56 9.38
N ARG A 66 10.88 -4.51 10.63
CA ARG A 66 10.21 -3.32 11.17
C ARG A 66 11.18 -2.14 11.35
N ASN A 67 12.41 -2.42 11.79
CA ASN A 67 13.43 -1.40 12.02
C ASN A 67 13.95 -0.76 10.71
N THR A 68 13.97 -1.51 9.62
CA THR A 68 14.46 -1.05 8.31
C THR A 68 13.34 -0.77 7.30
N CYS A 69 12.09 -0.69 7.76
CA CYS A 69 10.96 -0.55 6.86
C CYS A 69 10.96 0.79 6.13
N LEU A 70 10.79 0.73 4.80
CA LEU A 70 10.66 1.91 3.94
C LEU A 70 9.54 2.86 4.36
N GLY A 71 8.52 2.35 5.07
CA GLY A 71 7.44 3.17 5.61
C GLY A 71 7.90 4.26 6.61
N TYR A 72 9.10 4.15 7.17
CA TYR A 72 9.70 5.16 8.05
C TYR A 72 10.78 6.02 7.37
N ALA A 73 11.01 5.81 6.07
CA ALA A 73 12.06 6.47 5.33
C ALA A 73 11.52 7.48 4.32
N GLY A 74 12.33 8.49 4.01
CA GLY A 74 12.01 9.50 2.99
C GLY A 74 10.68 10.21 3.24
N ILE A 75 9.94 10.47 2.18
CA ILE A 75 8.63 11.17 2.21
C ILE A 75 7.61 10.42 3.08
N LEU A 76 7.67 9.08 3.09
CA LEU A 76 6.76 8.28 3.92
C LEU A 76 7.02 8.46 5.41
N GLY A 77 8.25 8.80 5.79
CA GLY A 77 8.67 9.01 7.17
C GLY A 77 8.36 10.40 7.74
N ILE A 78 7.97 11.38 6.91
CA ILE A 78 7.72 12.76 7.37
C ILE A 78 6.48 12.80 8.26
N PRO A 79 6.63 13.19 9.55
CA PRO A 79 5.50 13.30 10.48
C PRO A 79 4.49 14.33 9.98
N GLY A 80 3.19 13.98 10.01
CA GLY A 80 2.09 14.87 9.59
C GLY A 80 2.08 15.27 8.11
N GLY A 81 3.01 14.75 7.30
CA GLY A 81 3.07 15.00 5.87
C GLY A 81 1.89 14.38 5.10
N SER A 82 1.75 14.75 3.83
CA SER A 82 0.66 14.24 2.97
C SER A 82 0.65 12.70 2.88
N ALA A 83 1.82 12.08 2.83
CA ALA A 83 1.96 10.63 2.80
C ALA A 83 1.46 9.96 4.09
N SER A 84 1.77 10.54 5.27
CA SER A 84 1.28 10.04 6.57
C SER A 84 -0.25 10.15 6.67
N ARG A 85 -0.83 11.26 6.20
CA ARG A 85 -2.29 11.45 6.17
C ARG A 85 -2.97 10.49 5.21
N ALA A 86 -2.40 10.27 4.03
CA ALA A 86 -2.91 9.30 3.06
C ALA A 86 -2.84 7.86 3.59
N MET A 87 -1.76 7.49 4.27
CA MET A 87 -1.65 6.19 4.94
C MET A 87 -2.68 6.03 6.07
N LEU A 88 -2.92 7.08 6.87
CA LEU A 88 -3.95 7.06 7.91
C LEU A 88 -5.34 6.85 7.30
N ALA A 89 -5.69 7.60 6.27
CA ALA A 89 -6.99 7.46 5.60
C ALA A 89 -7.21 6.04 5.06
N ARG A 90 -6.22 5.47 4.38
CA ARG A 90 -6.28 4.09 3.89
C ARG A 90 -6.37 3.07 5.02
N TYR A 91 -5.64 3.29 6.12
CA TYR A 91 -5.68 2.43 7.30
C TYR A 91 -7.07 2.41 7.92
N VAL A 92 -7.65 3.59 8.16
CA VAL A 92 -9.00 3.71 8.71
C VAL A 92 -10.03 3.03 7.81
N MET A 93 -9.95 3.29 6.51
CA MET A 93 -10.85 2.66 5.53
C MET A 93 -10.71 1.14 5.52
N TYR A 94 -9.49 0.61 5.55
CA TYR A 94 -9.25 -0.83 5.61
C TYR A 94 -9.80 -1.47 6.88
N CYS A 95 -9.63 -0.80 8.04
CA CYS A 95 -10.08 -1.35 9.32
C CYS A 95 -11.60 -1.27 9.52
N LEU A 96 -12.23 -0.18 9.08
CA LEU A 96 -13.67 0.03 9.29
C LEU A 96 -14.53 -0.50 8.13
N TYR A 97 -14.04 -0.36 6.91
CA TYR A 97 -14.82 -0.62 5.70
C TYR A 97 -14.02 -1.43 4.67
N PRO A 98 -13.59 -2.67 5.01
CA PRO A 98 -12.69 -3.44 4.14
C PRO A 98 -13.28 -3.70 2.74
N ALA A 99 -14.58 -3.92 2.62
CA ALA A 99 -15.22 -4.08 1.32
C ALA A 99 -15.11 -2.81 0.45
N MET A 100 -15.40 -1.64 1.05
CA MET A 100 -15.27 -0.34 0.37
C MET A 100 -13.82 -0.04 0.01
N PHE A 101 -12.88 -0.37 0.90
CA PHE A 101 -11.45 -0.21 0.61
C PHE A 101 -11.05 -0.94 -0.68
N TRP A 102 -11.47 -2.19 -0.84
CA TRP A 102 -11.14 -2.96 -2.05
C TRP A 102 -11.85 -2.46 -3.30
N LEU A 103 -13.07 -1.91 -3.19
CA LEU A 103 -13.75 -1.27 -4.31
C LEU A 103 -13.04 0.02 -4.76
N VAL A 104 -12.48 0.78 -3.83
CA VAL A 104 -11.66 1.96 -4.17
C VAL A 104 -10.38 1.53 -4.88
N ILE A 105 -9.72 0.45 -4.43
CA ILE A 105 -8.53 -0.09 -5.11
C ILE A 105 -8.86 -0.57 -6.52
N ASP A 106 -9.98 -1.26 -6.70
CA ASP A 106 -10.50 -1.70 -8.00
C ASP A 106 -10.70 -0.52 -8.98
N ASP A 107 -11.31 0.55 -8.50
CA ASP A 107 -11.52 1.77 -9.29
C ASP A 107 -10.20 2.46 -9.65
N GLU A 108 -9.25 2.54 -8.72
CA GLU A 108 -7.91 3.11 -8.98
C GLU A 108 -7.11 2.29 -10.01
N ILE A 109 -7.17 0.96 -9.95
CA ILE A 109 -6.55 0.09 -10.97
C ILE A 109 -7.24 0.32 -12.32
N THR A 110 -8.57 0.39 -12.34
CA THR A 110 -9.34 0.63 -13.57
C THR A 110 -8.98 1.98 -14.22
N LYS A 111 -8.87 3.05 -13.42
CA LYS A 111 -8.42 4.37 -13.90
C LYS A 111 -7.00 4.33 -14.46
N ALA A 112 -6.11 3.63 -13.76
CA ALA A 112 -4.74 3.48 -14.22
C ALA A 112 -4.65 2.69 -15.53
N LYS A 113 -5.39 1.61 -15.70
CA LYS A 113 -5.48 0.86 -16.96
C LYS A 113 -5.88 1.78 -18.13
N ARG A 114 -6.88 2.64 -17.93
CA ARG A 114 -7.30 3.61 -18.95
C ARG A 114 -6.21 4.62 -19.30
N ARG A 115 -5.40 5.02 -18.32
CA ARG A 115 -4.27 5.94 -18.51
C ARG A 115 -3.14 5.28 -19.28
N VAL A 116 -2.75 4.09 -18.84
CA VAL A 116 -1.64 3.30 -19.40
C VAL A 116 -1.95 2.81 -20.81
N GLY A 117 -3.19 2.41 -21.08
CA GLY A 117 -3.65 1.99 -22.41
C GLY A 117 -3.54 3.06 -23.50
N LYS A 118 -3.37 4.35 -23.11
CA LYS A 118 -3.10 5.44 -24.04
C LYS A 118 -1.61 5.58 -24.40
N CYS A 119 -0.73 4.93 -23.68
CA CYS A 119 0.72 5.09 -23.76
C CYS A 119 1.43 3.80 -24.17
N ASP A 120 0.69 2.74 -24.48
CA ASP A 120 1.23 1.40 -24.82
C ASP A 120 2.22 0.84 -23.78
N LYS A 121 1.91 1.08 -22.49
CA LYS A 121 2.74 0.62 -21.36
C LYS A 121 2.08 -0.54 -20.63
N ILE A 122 2.90 -1.35 -19.99
CA ILE A 122 2.44 -2.41 -19.08
C ILE A 122 2.15 -1.78 -17.71
N LEU A 123 0.93 -2.00 -17.19
CA LEU A 123 0.59 -1.59 -15.84
C LEU A 123 1.08 -2.61 -14.82
N VAL A 124 1.92 -2.17 -13.90
CA VAL A 124 2.38 -2.96 -12.75
C VAL A 124 1.74 -2.41 -11.49
N VAL A 125 1.05 -3.26 -10.73
CA VAL A 125 0.37 -2.88 -9.48
C VAL A 125 1.02 -3.57 -8.30
N ARG A 126 1.47 -2.78 -7.33
CA ARG A 126 2.02 -3.25 -6.07
C ARG A 126 1.15 -2.78 -4.91
N ILE A 127 0.33 -3.69 -4.38
CA ILE A 127 -0.62 -3.36 -3.31
C ILE A 127 0.07 -3.25 -1.96
N ASN A 128 1.02 -4.13 -1.69
CA ASN A 128 1.75 -4.15 -0.42
C ASN A 128 3.09 -3.40 -0.51
N GLY A 129 3.07 -2.08 -0.72
CA GLY A 129 4.30 -1.29 -0.74
C GLY A 129 5.06 -1.32 0.59
N THR A 130 4.33 -1.30 1.71
CA THR A 130 4.88 -1.33 3.09
C THR A 130 4.05 -2.20 4.04
N SER A 131 3.08 -2.93 3.55
CA SER A 131 2.20 -3.85 4.30
C SER A 131 2.37 -5.29 3.84
N ASP A 132 1.58 -6.21 4.37
CA ASP A 132 1.51 -7.62 3.98
C ASP A 132 0.07 -8.14 4.19
N ILE A 133 -0.91 -7.40 3.62
CA ILE A 133 -2.32 -7.77 3.66
C ILE A 133 -2.67 -8.78 2.55
N VAL A 134 -3.73 -9.54 2.77
CA VAL A 134 -4.24 -10.48 1.74
C VAL A 134 -5.01 -9.71 0.69
N VAL A 135 -4.58 -9.81 -0.56
CA VAL A 135 -5.32 -9.27 -1.70
C VAL A 135 -6.46 -10.24 -2.04
N PRO A 136 -7.71 -9.76 -2.17
CA PRO A 136 -8.83 -10.61 -2.54
C PRO A 136 -8.65 -11.23 -3.93
N GLU A 137 -8.94 -12.51 -4.05
CA GLU A 137 -8.80 -13.24 -5.31
C GLU A 137 -9.65 -12.65 -6.45
N TRP A 138 -10.86 -12.16 -6.12
CA TRP A 138 -11.73 -11.53 -7.11
C TRP A 138 -11.09 -10.31 -7.78
N LEU A 139 -10.28 -9.53 -7.02
CA LEU A 139 -9.57 -8.37 -7.56
C LEU A 139 -8.47 -8.80 -8.54
N LEU A 140 -7.71 -9.83 -8.20
CA LEU A 140 -6.68 -10.39 -9.06
C LEU A 140 -7.29 -10.98 -10.34
N ARG A 141 -8.40 -11.71 -10.21
CA ARG A 141 -9.11 -12.27 -11.37
C ARG A 141 -9.69 -11.19 -12.28
N LYS A 142 -10.29 -10.15 -11.70
CA LYS A 142 -10.88 -9.03 -12.46
C LYS A 142 -9.83 -8.27 -13.28
N HIS A 143 -8.62 -8.17 -12.76
CA HIS A 143 -7.50 -7.47 -13.40
C HIS A 143 -6.39 -8.43 -13.84
N SER A 144 -6.77 -9.58 -14.40
CA SER A 144 -5.81 -10.61 -14.86
C SER A 144 -4.88 -10.15 -15.99
N ASP A 145 -5.22 -9.03 -16.64
CA ASP A 145 -4.42 -8.33 -17.65
C ASP A 145 -3.39 -7.35 -17.06
N VAL A 146 -3.31 -7.26 -15.73
CA VAL A 146 -2.37 -6.39 -15.01
C VAL A 146 -1.30 -7.24 -14.36
N GLU A 147 -0.05 -6.77 -14.39
CA GLU A 147 1.04 -7.42 -13.65
C GLU A 147 0.99 -7.02 -12.18
N PHE A 148 0.66 -7.99 -11.31
CA PHE A 148 0.72 -7.80 -9.86
C PHE A 148 2.08 -8.20 -9.34
N GLN A 149 2.76 -7.28 -8.65
CA GLN A 149 4.03 -7.54 -7.98
C GLN A 149 3.89 -7.27 -6.50
N ASP A 150 4.20 -8.25 -5.68
CA ASP A 150 4.14 -8.09 -4.23
C ASP A 150 5.24 -8.86 -3.51
N TYR A 151 5.64 -8.35 -2.33
CA TYR A 151 6.56 -9.04 -1.43
C TYR A 151 5.79 -9.46 -0.19
N THR A 152 5.62 -10.77 -0.01
CA THR A 152 5.03 -11.30 1.20
C THR A 152 6.10 -11.89 2.13
N LYS A 153 5.88 -11.77 3.42
CA LYS A 153 6.65 -12.44 4.48
C LYS A 153 5.88 -13.61 5.07
N ARG A 154 4.77 -13.95 4.48
CA ARG A 154 4.02 -15.14 4.87
C ARG A 154 4.82 -16.37 4.52
N PRO A 155 4.85 -17.36 5.43
CA PRO A 155 5.39 -18.66 5.08
C PRO A 155 4.68 -19.19 3.84
N LEU A 156 5.44 -19.63 2.85
CA LEU A 156 4.86 -20.39 1.73
C LEU A 156 4.27 -21.65 2.33
N VAL A 157 2.95 -21.76 2.34
CA VAL A 157 2.27 -23.03 2.59
C VAL A 157 2.51 -23.86 1.34
N MET A 158 3.53 -24.71 1.38
CA MET A 158 3.69 -25.74 0.35
C MET A 158 2.49 -26.66 0.49
N SER A 159 1.51 -26.52 -0.40
CA SER A 159 0.47 -27.54 -0.57
C SER A 159 1.18 -28.82 -1.06
N GLY A 160 1.31 -29.81 -0.13
CA GLY A 160 1.70 -31.15 -0.45
C GLY A 160 0.62 -31.87 -1.25
#